data_67e4c258d53655d177c2cc4efa279294
#
_entry.id   67e4c258d53655d177c2cc4efa279294
#
_cell.length_a   1.000
_cell.length_b   1.000
_cell.length_c   1.000
_cell.angle_alpha   90.00
_cell.angle_beta   90.00
_cell.angle_gamma   90.00
#
_symmetry.space_group_name_H-M   'P 1'
#
loop_
_entity.id
_entity.type
_entity.pdbx_description
1 polymer ?
#
loop_
_entity_poly.entity_id
_entity_poly.type
_entity_poly.pdbx_seq_one_letter_code
_entity_poly.pdbx_strand_id
1 'polypeptide(L)'
;MQSTDEILSDTEPSGKRAIFSIVCGAHFLNHFQSSMLGVLYPLMMRELGIGFVAIGAITAVYGFVGNLLQAFYGFVVPYVRRGVILGVGNILLGISVVATGFASSYPYLMVTRVFGGIGTSPQHPVGSTALASYFGKARGRALAFHSTAANLGSLVAPIVAAVLVARIGWRAIFWIVGIPSIFMGIACLALRDTIKLNPAQIQKSKLAPMGWDAYKRCFKNKNIVLISLVLMVGGAGLGQGINETYIVPHFMNDMKVEMAYAAFLYTLIQVGGLLGPMAWGWISDRFHRTRTLQASLLLSALSTLWLSLQDHVSISLFANLILYGAVVTSRQTLTQALLTDVADENILDAAFSLYYCIGFIMSPFWTLLAGWLMSTSGFQTTFSVISCSYLLGMTLLVFFREPMKKLGPLRAEPAHS
;
A
#
# COMPACT_ATOMS: atom_id res chain seq x y z
N MET A 1 5.41 -21.31 15.76
CA MET A 1 6.05 -20.16 15.05
C MET A 1 7.48 -20.57 14.77
N GLN A 2 7.78 -20.99 13.55
CA GLN A 2 9.15 -21.32 13.14
C GLN A 2 9.96 -20.03 13.07
N SER A 3 11.17 -20.03 13.60
CA SER A 3 12.04 -18.85 13.70
C SER A 3 12.47 -18.34 12.32
N THR A 4 12.89 -17.06 12.28
CA THR A 4 13.46 -16.43 11.08
C THR A 4 14.64 -17.21 10.51
N ASP A 5 15.37 -17.94 11.38
CA ASP A 5 16.54 -18.75 11.02
C ASP A 5 16.17 -19.98 10.19
N GLU A 6 14.97 -20.53 10.36
CA GLU A 6 14.48 -21.69 9.58
C GLU A 6 14.13 -21.33 8.12
N ILE A 7 13.77 -20.04 7.86
CA ILE A 7 13.54 -19.53 6.51
C ILE A 7 14.85 -19.40 5.73
N LEU A 8 15.94 -19.20 6.46
CA LEU A 8 17.25 -18.87 5.91
C LEU A 8 18.21 -20.08 5.84
N SER A 9 17.80 -21.25 6.36
CA SER A 9 18.68 -22.41 6.55
C SER A 9 18.79 -23.37 5.37
N ASP A 10 17.98 -23.24 4.29
CA ASP A 10 18.15 -24.07 3.10
C ASP A 10 19.32 -23.59 2.23
N THR A 11 20.39 -24.34 2.34
CA THR A 11 21.58 -24.46 1.48
C THR A 11 21.79 -23.42 0.37
N GLU A 12 22.24 -22.27 0.74
CA GLU A 12 23.19 -21.28 0.19
C GLU A 12 23.06 -19.97 0.95
N PRO A 13 23.88 -19.76 2.01
CA PRO A 13 23.46 -18.87 3.11
C PRO A 13 23.61 -17.38 2.85
N SER A 14 24.58 -16.91 2.10
CA SER A 14 24.91 -15.47 2.10
C SER A 14 24.04 -14.62 1.17
N GLY A 15 23.68 -15.15 0.00
CA GLY A 15 22.91 -14.39 -0.98
C GLY A 15 21.44 -14.18 -0.61
N LYS A 16 20.79 -15.19 -0.03
CA LYS A 16 19.35 -15.13 0.34
C LYS A 16 19.11 -14.12 1.46
N ARG A 17 19.96 -14.11 2.50
CA ARG A 17 19.86 -13.16 3.63
C ARG A 17 20.03 -11.72 3.14
N ALA A 18 21.03 -11.47 2.29
CA ALA A 18 21.27 -10.13 1.75
C ALA A 18 20.08 -9.63 0.92
N ILE A 19 19.57 -10.45 0.00
CA ILE A 19 18.39 -10.08 -0.82
C ILE A 19 17.17 -9.80 0.06
N PHE A 20 16.89 -10.67 1.03
CA PHE A 20 15.76 -10.50 1.95
C PHE A 20 15.87 -9.19 2.73
N SER A 21 17.02 -8.95 3.37
CA SER A 21 17.23 -7.75 4.19
C SER A 21 17.19 -6.46 3.36
N ILE A 22 17.80 -6.46 2.17
CA ILE A 22 17.86 -5.29 1.28
C ILE A 22 16.45 -4.98 0.73
N VAL A 23 15.73 -5.98 0.23
CA VAL A 23 14.39 -5.76 -0.36
C VAL A 23 13.37 -5.37 0.70
N CYS A 24 13.39 -6.02 1.88
CA CYS A 24 12.52 -5.65 2.99
C CYS A 24 12.89 -4.28 3.60
N GLY A 25 14.18 -3.97 3.73
CA GLY A 25 14.66 -2.67 4.20
C GLY A 25 14.29 -1.53 3.24
N ALA A 26 14.42 -1.75 1.93
CA ALA A 26 13.96 -0.79 0.92
C ALA A 26 12.46 -0.54 1.01
N HIS A 27 11.65 -1.59 1.24
CA HIS A 27 10.20 -1.48 1.39
C HIS A 27 9.80 -0.74 2.68
N PHE A 28 10.50 -1.02 3.79
CA PHE A 28 10.35 -0.26 5.03
C PHE A 28 10.59 1.24 4.81
N LEU A 29 11.73 1.61 4.18
CA LEU A 29 12.06 3.01 3.91
C LEU A 29 11.05 3.69 2.99
N ASN A 30 10.56 2.98 1.98
CA ASN A 30 9.56 3.48 1.05
C ASN A 30 8.28 3.90 1.79
N HIS A 31 7.75 3.02 2.64
CA HIS A 31 6.55 3.28 3.43
C HIS A 31 6.79 4.30 4.55
N PHE A 32 7.97 4.27 5.17
CA PHE A 32 8.37 5.29 6.14
C PHE A 32 8.32 6.70 5.53
N GLN A 33 8.90 6.86 4.31
CA GLN A 33 8.92 8.15 3.60
C GLN A 33 7.53 8.65 3.24
N SER A 34 6.63 7.76 2.86
CA SER A 34 5.24 8.14 2.58
C SER A 34 4.51 8.59 3.83
N SER A 35 4.57 7.78 4.89
CA SER A 35 3.75 8.02 6.09
C SER A 35 4.24 9.20 6.94
N MET A 36 5.54 9.56 6.87
CA MET A 36 6.04 10.77 7.54
C MET A 36 5.46 12.07 6.96
N LEU A 37 5.06 12.07 5.68
CA LEU A 37 4.57 13.26 4.99
C LEU A 37 3.34 13.85 5.67
N GLY A 38 2.43 13.02 6.17
CA GLY A 38 1.24 13.48 6.87
C GLY A 38 1.56 14.43 8.03
N VAL A 39 2.63 14.14 8.77
CA VAL A 39 3.10 14.98 9.88
C VAL A 39 3.80 16.25 9.38
N LEU A 40 4.44 16.19 8.23
CA LEU A 40 5.21 17.32 7.68
C LEU A 40 4.35 18.30 6.88
N TYR A 41 3.22 17.85 6.30
CA TYR A 41 2.36 18.69 5.47
C TYR A 41 1.89 19.98 6.15
N PRO A 42 1.45 20.03 7.41
CA PRO A 42 1.05 21.27 8.05
C PRO A 42 2.16 22.34 8.07
N LEU A 43 3.41 21.91 8.27
CA LEU A 43 4.57 22.81 8.25
C LEU A 43 4.87 23.30 6.84
N MET A 44 4.86 22.38 5.87
CA MET A 44 5.06 22.71 4.45
C MET A 44 3.99 23.66 3.94
N MET A 45 2.71 23.43 4.31
CA MET A 45 1.59 24.30 3.96
C MET A 45 1.82 25.71 4.48
N ARG A 46 2.19 25.84 5.75
CA ARG A 46 2.41 27.15 6.38
C ARG A 46 3.60 27.89 5.78
N GLU A 47 4.71 27.21 5.54
CA GLU A 47 5.93 27.84 5.08
C GLU A 47 5.91 28.20 3.59
N LEU A 48 5.29 27.35 2.76
CA LEU A 48 5.21 27.53 1.32
C LEU A 48 3.93 28.26 0.86
N GLY A 49 3.03 28.58 1.80
CA GLY A 49 1.77 29.26 1.49
C GLY A 49 0.82 28.42 0.62
N ILE A 50 0.84 27.10 0.75
CA ILE A 50 0.03 26.17 -0.06
C ILE A 50 -1.13 25.59 0.74
N GLY A 51 -2.26 25.37 0.08
CA GLY A 51 -3.47 24.81 0.69
C GLY A 51 -3.65 23.32 0.46
N PHE A 52 -4.80 22.79 0.93
CA PHE A 52 -5.16 21.37 0.83
C PHE A 52 -5.20 20.86 -0.62
N VAL A 53 -5.66 21.67 -1.57
CA VAL A 53 -5.67 21.29 -3.00
C VAL A 53 -4.24 21.02 -3.50
N ALA A 54 -3.29 21.88 -3.11
CA ALA A 54 -1.90 21.76 -3.53
C ALA A 54 -1.23 20.49 -2.97
N ILE A 55 -1.39 20.20 -1.67
CA ILE A 55 -0.85 18.96 -1.10
C ILE A 55 -1.57 17.72 -1.64
N GLY A 56 -2.87 17.81 -1.90
CA GLY A 56 -3.61 16.77 -2.60
C GLY A 56 -3.05 16.48 -3.99
N ALA A 57 -2.71 17.53 -4.75
CA ALA A 57 -2.15 17.39 -6.09
C ALA A 57 -0.74 16.78 -6.08
N ILE A 58 0.15 17.18 -5.17
CA ILE A 58 1.50 16.57 -5.06
C ILE A 58 1.43 15.10 -4.63
N THR A 59 0.49 14.73 -3.76
CA THR A 59 0.26 13.33 -3.37
C THR A 59 -0.36 12.54 -4.53
N ALA A 60 -1.33 13.12 -5.23
CA ALA A 60 -1.99 12.49 -6.38
C ALA A 60 -1.00 12.22 -7.52
N VAL A 61 -0.13 13.18 -7.85
CA VAL A 61 0.89 13.00 -8.91
C VAL A 61 1.87 11.88 -8.54
N TYR A 62 2.35 11.86 -7.30
CA TYR A 62 3.21 10.78 -6.81
C TYR A 62 2.56 9.41 -6.97
N GLY A 63 1.32 9.27 -6.51
CA GLY A 63 0.56 8.02 -6.60
C GLY A 63 0.23 7.64 -8.05
N PHE A 64 -0.18 8.60 -8.88
CA PHE A 64 -0.50 8.36 -10.29
C PHE A 64 0.70 7.84 -11.07
N VAL A 65 1.84 8.53 -10.97
CA VAL A 65 3.08 8.12 -11.66
C VAL A 65 3.55 6.76 -11.16
N GLY A 66 3.56 6.56 -9.82
CA GLY A 66 3.97 5.31 -9.21
C GLY A 66 3.10 4.14 -9.65
N ASN A 67 1.78 4.27 -9.58
CA ASN A 67 0.83 3.21 -9.91
C ASN A 67 0.80 2.91 -11.42
N LEU A 68 0.88 3.94 -12.26
CA LEU A 68 0.91 3.76 -13.70
C LEU A 68 2.14 2.95 -14.15
N LEU A 69 3.31 3.29 -13.62
CA LEU A 69 4.55 2.60 -13.98
C LEU A 69 4.61 1.16 -13.49
N GLN A 70 3.92 0.80 -12.42
CA GLN A 70 3.84 -0.59 -11.94
C GLN A 70 3.32 -1.54 -13.00
N ALA A 71 2.37 -1.11 -13.84
CA ALA A 71 1.82 -1.92 -14.93
C ALA A 71 2.86 -2.32 -16.00
N PHE A 72 3.94 -1.56 -16.13
CA PHE A 72 4.94 -1.78 -17.17
C PHE A 72 6.08 -2.72 -16.76
N TYR A 73 6.27 -3.00 -15.46
CA TYR A 73 7.41 -3.82 -15.03
C TYR A 73 7.33 -5.28 -15.51
N GLY A 74 6.14 -5.81 -15.80
CA GLY A 74 5.99 -7.11 -16.44
C GLY A 74 6.67 -7.20 -17.82
N PHE A 75 6.77 -6.07 -18.53
CA PHE A 75 7.49 -5.98 -19.81
C PHE A 75 8.98 -5.72 -19.65
N VAL A 76 9.42 -5.09 -18.55
CA VAL A 76 10.82 -4.69 -18.33
C VAL A 76 11.64 -5.80 -17.68
N VAL A 77 11.06 -6.52 -16.70
CA VAL A 77 11.73 -7.57 -15.92
C VAL A 77 12.38 -8.69 -16.78
N PRO A 78 11.82 -9.11 -17.95
CA PRO A 78 12.48 -10.11 -18.79
C PRO A 78 13.81 -9.66 -19.38
N TYR A 79 14.04 -8.34 -19.50
CA TYR A 79 15.20 -7.76 -20.18
C TYR A 79 16.20 -7.12 -19.22
N VAL A 80 15.73 -6.67 -18.04
CA VAL A 80 16.55 -5.94 -17.07
C VAL A 80 16.56 -6.68 -15.73
N ARG A 81 17.74 -6.86 -15.15
CA ARG A 81 17.89 -7.52 -13.83
C ARG A 81 17.07 -6.79 -12.76
N ARG A 82 16.36 -7.55 -11.91
CA ARG A 82 15.55 -7.00 -10.83
C ARG A 82 16.33 -6.11 -9.87
N GLY A 83 17.58 -6.50 -9.55
CA GLY A 83 18.48 -5.69 -8.73
C GLY A 83 18.76 -4.32 -9.34
N VAL A 84 18.89 -4.22 -10.68
CA VAL A 84 19.06 -2.94 -11.37
C VAL A 84 17.79 -2.10 -11.30
N ILE A 85 16.63 -2.70 -11.56
CA ILE A 85 15.34 -1.98 -11.52
C ILE A 85 15.08 -1.43 -10.12
N LEU A 86 15.23 -2.28 -9.09
CA LEU A 86 15.07 -1.87 -7.68
C LEU A 86 16.14 -0.85 -7.27
N GLY A 87 17.38 -1.04 -7.72
CA GLY A 87 18.48 -0.14 -7.40
C GLY A 87 18.29 1.26 -7.94
N VAL A 88 18.00 1.37 -9.23
CA VAL A 88 17.71 2.67 -9.89
C VAL A 88 16.47 3.31 -9.27
N GLY A 89 15.42 2.53 -9.02
CA GLY A 89 14.21 3.03 -8.36
C GLY A 89 14.49 3.62 -6.98
N ASN A 90 15.19 2.89 -6.10
CA ASN A 90 15.49 3.38 -4.75
C ASN A 90 16.47 4.56 -4.74
N ILE A 91 17.44 4.61 -5.66
CA ILE A 91 18.33 5.78 -5.81
C ILE A 91 17.52 7.01 -6.23
N LEU A 92 16.66 6.86 -7.24
CA LEU A 92 15.83 7.96 -7.72
C LEU A 92 14.85 8.43 -6.65
N LEU A 93 14.24 7.51 -5.90
CA LEU A 93 13.39 7.82 -4.75
C LEU A 93 14.19 8.60 -3.70
N GLY A 94 15.36 8.11 -3.30
CA GLY A 94 16.20 8.76 -2.31
C GLY A 94 16.64 10.16 -2.72
N ILE A 95 17.08 10.34 -3.98
CA ILE A 95 17.41 11.66 -4.54
C ILE A 95 16.21 12.59 -4.52
N SER A 96 15.05 12.11 -4.94
CA SER A 96 13.79 12.87 -4.93
C SER A 96 13.41 13.31 -3.50
N VAL A 97 13.58 12.41 -2.52
CA VAL A 97 13.32 12.72 -1.11
C VAL A 97 14.31 13.76 -0.59
N VAL A 98 15.63 13.59 -0.82
CA VAL A 98 16.65 14.60 -0.47
C VAL A 98 16.33 15.94 -1.13
N ALA A 99 16.01 15.93 -2.42
CA ALA A 99 15.63 17.14 -3.16
C ALA A 99 14.42 17.84 -2.56
N THR A 100 13.44 17.08 -2.03
CA THR A 100 12.28 17.67 -1.36
C THR A 100 12.67 18.54 -0.16
N GLY A 101 13.77 18.24 0.53
CA GLY A 101 14.30 19.07 1.62
C GLY A 101 14.80 20.46 1.19
N PHE A 102 15.04 20.66 -0.10
CA PHE A 102 15.43 21.98 -0.66
C PHE A 102 14.23 22.74 -1.27
N ALA A 103 13.03 22.23 -1.11
CA ALA A 103 11.86 22.84 -1.74
C ALA A 103 11.60 24.26 -1.22
N SER A 104 11.53 25.20 -2.14
CA SER A 104 11.23 26.62 -1.89
C SER A 104 9.92 27.07 -2.57
N SER A 105 9.31 26.19 -3.37
CA SER A 105 8.10 26.49 -4.11
C SER A 105 7.27 25.25 -4.42
N TYR A 106 5.98 25.48 -4.69
CA TYR A 106 5.05 24.41 -5.11
C TYR A 106 5.49 23.70 -6.41
N PRO A 107 5.89 24.38 -7.50
CA PRO A 107 6.36 23.69 -8.71
C PRO A 107 7.57 22.78 -8.44
N TYR A 108 8.48 23.20 -7.58
CA TYR A 108 9.63 22.38 -7.19
C TYR A 108 9.17 21.08 -6.49
N LEU A 109 8.21 21.18 -5.56
CA LEU A 109 7.62 20.01 -4.93
C LEU A 109 6.97 19.07 -5.95
N MET A 110 6.24 19.61 -6.93
CA MET A 110 5.62 18.78 -7.98
C MET A 110 6.66 17.97 -8.74
N VAL A 111 7.77 18.59 -9.12
CA VAL A 111 8.87 17.89 -9.81
C VAL A 111 9.44 16.77 -8.95
N THR A 112 9.74 17.05 -7.67
CA THR A 112 10.24 16.01 -6.76
C THR A 112 9.23 14.87 -6.57
N ARG A 113 7.91 15.15 -6.56
CA ARG A 113 6.88 14.12 -6.46
C ARG A 113 6.79 13.22 -7.69
N VAL A 114 6.96 13.78 -8.89
CA VAL A 114 7.04 13.00 -10.13
C VAL A 114 8.20 12.00 -10.07
N PHE A 115 9.42 12.49 -9.77
CA PHE A 115 10.59 11.63 -9.65
C PHE A 115 10.47 10.62 -8.50
N GLY A 116 9.88 11.01 -7.38
CA GLY A 116 9.58 10.11 -6.28
C GLY A 116 8.61 9.00 -6.69
N GLY A 117 7.55 9.33 -7.44
CA GLY A 117 6.60 8.37 -8.00
C GLY A 117 7.27 7.37 -8.95
N ILE A 118 8.18 7.84 -9.82
CA ILE A 118 8.99 6.94 -10.66
C ILE A 118 9.84 6.02 -9.79
N GLY A 119 10.52 6.58 -8.79
CA GLY A 119 11.44 5.85 -7.92
C GLY A 119 10.77 4.78 -7.05
N THR A 120 9.56 5.04 -6.54
CA THR A 120 8.80 4.08 -5.71
C THR A 120 8.19 2.95 -6.52
N SER A 121 7.92 3.16 -7.80
CA SER A 121 7.11 2.26 -8.65
C SER A 121 7.58 0.81 -8.73
N PRO A 122 8.89 0.45 -8.73
CA PRO A 122 9.31 -0.94 -8.84
C PRO A 122 9.16 -1.74 -7.54
N GLN A 123 9.03 -1.07 -6.41
CA GLN A 123 9.15 -1.71 -5.10
C GLN A 123 8.16 -2.86 -4.88
N HIS A 124 6.88 -2.65 -5.21
CA HIS A 124 5.86 -3.69 -5.05
C HIS A 124 5.98 -4.81 -6.07
N PRO A 125 5.92 -4.57 -7.39
CA PRO A 125 5.91 -5.65 -8.37
C PRO A 125 7.26 -6.38 -8.45
N VAL A 126 8.37 -5.64 -8.49
CA VAL A 126 9.69 -6.24 -8.68
C VAL A 126 10.26 -6.79 -7.37
N GLY A 127 10.07 -6.10 -6.24
CA GLY A 127 10.49 -6.56 -4.92
C GLY A 127 9.78 -7.85 -4.52
N SER A 128 8.45 -7.90 -4.67
CA SER A 128 7.67 -9.11 -4.35
C SER A 128 8.05 -10.29 -5.25
N THR A 129 8.22 -10.08 -6.56
CA THR A 129 8.60 -11.16 -7.48
C THR A 129 10.03 -11.61 -7.25
N ALA A 130 10.96 -10.72 -6.87
CA ALA A 130 12.31 -11.08 -6.46
C ALA A 130 12.26 -12.04 -5.26
N LEU A 131 11.57 -11.68 -4.17
CA LEU A 131 11.45 -12.52 -2.99
C LEU A 131 10.75 -13.86 -3.29
N ALA A 132 9.64 -13.84 -4.03
CA ALA A 132 8.93 -15.07 -4.39
C ALA A 132 9.80 -16.03 -5.19
N SER A 133 10.64 -15.52 -6.09
CA SER A 133 11.57 -16.32 -6.90
C SER A 133 12.70 -16.91 -6.05
N TYR A 134 13.26 -16.14 -5.10
CA TYR A 134 14.38 -16.61 -4.26
C TYR A 134 13.95 -17.61 -3.20
N PHE A 135 12.78 -17.45 -2.62
CA PHE A 135 12.35 -18.25 -1.48
C PHE A 135 11.46 -19.46 -1.84
N GLY A 136 11.09 -19.64 -3.11
CA GLY A 136 10.41 -20.84 -3.62
C GLY A 136 9.29 -21.36 -2.71
N LYS A 137 9.52 -22.46 -2.00
CA LYS A 137 8.55 -23.07 -1.06
C LYS A 137 8.22 -22.14 0.13
N ALA A 138 9.15 -21.29 0.57
CA ALA A 138 8.98 -20.34 1.66
C ALA A 138 8.48 -18.96 1.19
N ARG A 139 8.11 -18.80 -0.09
CA ARG A 139 7.71 -17.53 -0.69
C ARG A 139 6.61 -16.80 0.08
N GLY A 140 5.62 -17.53 0.61
CA GLY A 140 4.52 -16.92 1.37
C GLY A 140 5.02 -16.22 2.64
N ARG A 141 5.96 -16.85 3.37
CA ARG A 141 6.59 -16.25 4.56
C ARG A 141 7.45 -15.03 4.18
N ALA A 142 8.24 -15.12 3.12
CA ALA A 142 9.08 -14.03 2.65
C ALA A 142 8.24 -12.80 2.24
N LEU A 143 7.11 -13.00 1.54
CA LEU A 143 6.18 -11.94 1.19
C LEU A 143 5.45 -11.36 2.40
N ALA A 144 5.10 -12.18 3.40
CA ALA A 144 4.52 -11.71 4.64
C ALA A 144 5.48 -10.78 5.40
N PHE A 145 6.77 -11.15 5.51
CA PHE A 145 7.79 -10.28 6.10
C PHE A 145 8.02 -8.98 5.31
N HIS A 146 7.98 -9.07 3.98
CA HIS A 146 8.07 -7.89 3.11
C HIS A 146 6.92 -6.89 3.38
N SER A 147 5.70 -7.39 3.52
CA SER A 147 4.54 -6.57 3.88
C SER A 147 4.63 -6.05 5.32
N THR A 148 5.11 -6.87 6.25
CA THR A 148 5.33 -6.45 7.65
C THR A 148 6.37 -5.32 7.73
N ALA A 149 7.45 -5.37 6.94
CA ALA A 149 8.45 -4.32 6.88
C ALA A 149 7.83 -2.98 6.43
N ALA A 150 6.97 -3.00 5.41
CA ALA A 150 6.22 -1.83 4.97
C ALA A 150 5.33 -1.25 6.08
N ASN A 151 4.55 -2.11 6.74
CA ASN A 151 3.66 -1.71 7.81
C ASN A 151 4.41 -1.13 9.01
N LEU A 152 5.58 -1.70 9.36
CA LEU A 152 6.45 -1.15 10.40
C LEU A 152 6.99 0.23 10.00
N GLY A 153 7.37 0.42 8.73
CA GLY A 153 7.75 1.73 8.22
C GLY A 153 6.66 2.77 8.41
N SER A 154 5.43 2.42 8.01
CA SER A 154 4.26 3.30 8.19
C SER A 154 3.93 3.57 9.66
N LEU A 155 4.06 2.58 10.52
CA LEU A 155 3.76 2.69 11.95
C LEU A 155 4.73 3.63 12.69
N VAL A 156 6.02 3.50 12.40
CA VAL A 156 7.07 4.23 13.12
C VAL A 156 7.26 5.66 12.59
N ALA A 157 6.99 5.88 11.30
CA ALA A 157 7.26 7.14 10.62
C ALA A 157 6.62 8.39 11.28
N PRO A 158 5.35 8.41 11.67
CA PRO A 158 4.71 9.59 12.23
C PRO A 158 5.38 10.06 13.53
N ILE A 159 5.70 9.13 14.43
CA ILE A 159 6.34 9.43 15.72
C ILE A 159 7.75 9.93 15.50
N VAL A 160 8.55 9.23 14.69
CA VAL A 160 9.95 9.63 14.40
C VAL A 160 9.97 10.98 13.71
N ALA A 161 9.09 11.22 12.74
CA ALA A 161 8.98 12.51 12.06
C ALA A 161 8.63 13.64 13.03
N ALA A 162 7.67 13.44 13.94
CA ALA A 162 7.30 14.45 14.93
C ALA A 162 8.43 14.78 15.92
N VAL A 163 9.16 13.76 16.39
CA VAL A 163 10.31 13.97 17.29
C VAL A 163 11.46 14.69 16.58
N LEU A 164 11.75 14.31 15.35
CA LEU A 164 12.86 14.91 14.60
C LEU A 164 12.51 16.33 14.15
N VAL A 165 11.28 16.58 13.69
CA VAL A 165 10.90 17.92 13.21
C VAL A 165 11.01 19.00 14.26
N ALA A 166 10.73 18.65 15.52
CA ALA A 166 10.87 19.58 16.65
C ALA A 166 12.31 20.01 16.92
N ARG A 167 13.30 19.21 16.49
CA ARG A 167 14.72 19.45 16.74
C ARG A 167 15.45 20.04 15.55
N ILE A 168 15.14 19.56 14.34
CA ILE A 168 15.95 19.85 13.15
C ILE A 168 15.14 20.46 11.99
N GLY A 169 13.83 20.65 12.17
CA GLY A 169 12.93 21.14 11.13
C GLY A 169 12.60 20.09 10.06
N TRP A 170 11.56 20.37 9.27
CA TRP A 170 11.03 19.41 8.29
C TRP A 170 11.99 19.13 7.12
N ARG A 171 12.80 20.11 6.70
CA ARG A 171 13.74 19.95 5.58
C ARG A 171 14.82 18.93 5.87
N ALA A 172 15.41 19.00 7.05
CA ALA A 172 16.50 18.09 7.45
C ALA A 172 16.03 16.63 7.54
N ILE A 173 14.76 16.40 7.87
CA ILE A 173 14.20 15.05 7.90
C ILE A 173 14.27 14.41 6.50
N PHE A 174 13.95 15.15 5.44
CA PHE A 174 14.02 14.64 4.07
C PHE A 174 15.45 14.22 3.69
N TRP A 175 16.47 14.96 4.15
CA TRP A 175 17.87 14.59 3.92
C TRP A 175 18.24 13.31 4.67
N ILE A 176 17.89 13.24 5.96
CA ILE A 176 18.18 12.07 6.80
C ILE A 176 17.51 10.81 6.26
N VAL A 177 16.28 10.92 5.80
CA VAL A 177 15.49 9.74 5.36
C VAL A 177 15.76 9.38 3.89
N GLY A 178 16.11 10.36 3.06
CA GLY A 178 16.41 10.11 1.65
C GLY A 178 17.77 9.43 1.43
N ILE A 179 18.79 9.79 2.22
CA ILE A 179 20.14 9.20 2.11
C ILE A 179 20.15 7.67 2.29
N PRO A 180 19.51 7.08 3.31
CA PRO A 180 19.42 5.62 3.44
C PRO A 180 18.80 4.93 2.23
N SER A 181 17.82 5.57 1.55
CA SER A 181 17.24 5.00 0.33
C SER A 181 18.22 4.96 -0.84
N ILE A 182 19.11 5.95 -0.95
CA ILE A 182 20.18 5.94 -1.95
C ILE A 182 21.13 4.77 -1.67
N PHE A 183 21.57 4.59 -0.43
CA PHE A 183 22.41 3.47 -0.03
C PHE A 183 21.73 2.12 -0.25
N MET A 184 20.43 2.02 0.05
CA MET A 184 19.67 0.82 -0.22
C MET A 184 19.57 0.53 -1.71
N GLY A 185 19.43 1.56 -2.54
CA GLY A 185 19.47 1.44 -3.98
C GLY A 185 20.82 0.95 -4.50
N ILE A 186 21.93 1.47 -3.99
CA ILE A 186 23.30 1.00 -4.31
C ILE A 186 23.45 -0.47 -3.89
N ALA A 187 22.94 -0.85 -2.71
CA ALA A 187 22.95 -2.24 -2.25
C ALA A 187 22.13 -3.15 -3.18
N CYS A 188 20.98 -2.69 -3.68
CA CYS A 188 20.19 -3.41 -4.70
C CYS A 188 20.98 -3.63 -6.02
N LEU A 189 21.75 -2.62 -6.47
CA LEU A 189 22.61 -2.76 -7.66
C LEU A 189 23.69 -3.82 -7.47
N ALA A 190 24.21 -3.95 -6.25
CA ALA A 190 25.20 -4.97 -5.90
C ALA A 190 24.61 -6.38 -5.80
N LEU A 191 23.28 -6.54 -5.69
CA LEU A 191 22.65 -7.85 -5.70
C LEU A 191 22.91 -8.53 -7.05
N ARG A 192 23.66 -9.61 -7.01
CA ARG A 192 23.83 -10.47 -8.19
C ARG A 192 22.52 -11.24 -8.35
N ASP A 193 21.82 -11.01 -9.47
CA ASP A 193 20.73 -11.88 -9.90
C ASP A 193 21.33 -13.26 -10.26
N THR A 194 21.59 -14.07 -9.26
CA THR A 194 21.98 -15.47 -9.45
C THR A 194 20.79 -16.32 -9.90
N ILE A 195 19.59 -15.76 -9.94
CA ILE A 195 18.45 -16.43 -10.57
C ILE A 195 18.60 -16.24 -12.10
N LYS A 196 19.36 -17.13 -12.71
CA LYS A 196 19.04 -17.55 -14.06
C LYS A 196 17.63 -18.18 -13.94
N LEU A 197 16.61 -17.46 -14.40
CA LEU A 197 15.31 -18.09 -14.62
C LEU A 197 15.60 -19.42 -15.31
N ASN A 198 15.25 -20.53 -14.66
CA ASN A 198 15.44 -21.86 -15.26
C ASN A 198 14.83 -21.79 -16.67
N PRO A 199 15.52 -22.23 -17.74
CA PRO A 199 14.98 -22.20 -19.11
C PRO A 199 13.56 -22.74 -19.20
N ALA A 200 13.21 -23.73 -18.36
CA ALA A 200 11.85 -24.27 -18.22
C ALA A 200 10.87 -23.25 -17.58
N GLN A 201 11.33 -22.37 -16.69
CA GLN A 201 10.51 -21.29 -16.13
C GLN A 201 10.37 -20.11 -17.10
N ILE A 202 11.41 -19.81 -17.87
CA ILE A 202 11.35 -18.85 -18.99
C ILE A 202 10.40 -19.39 -20.06
N GLN A 203 10.45 -20.68 -20.36
CA GLN A 203 9.58 -21.33 -21.33
C GLN A 203 8.14 -21.41 -20.81
N LYS A 204 7.93 -21.65 -19.52
CA LYS A 204 6.63 -21.61 -18.85
C LYS A 204 6.07 -20.17 -18.76
N SER A 205 6.89 -19.17 -18.52
CA SER A 205 6.49 -17.75 -18.57
C SER A 205 6.31 -17.23 -20.01
N LYS A 206 6.99 -17.84 -21.00
CA LYS A 206 6.75 -17.59 -22.43
C LYS A 206 5.56 -18.38 -22.97
N LEU A 207 5.22 -19.51 -22.38
CA LEU A 207 4.08 -20.37 -22.73
C LEU A 207 2.78 -20.05 -21.97
N ALA A 208 2.88 -19.37 -20.83
CA ALA A 208 1.75 -18.68 -20.25
C ALA A 208 1.76 -17.27 -20.84
N PRO A 209 1.03 -17.02 -21.93
CA PRO A 209 0.95 -15.68 -22.45
C PRO A 209 0.26 -14.85 -21.36
N MET A 210 1.01 -13.99 -20.66
CA MET A 210 0.47 -12.73 -20.16
C MET A 210 0.12 -11.90 -21.42
N GLY A 211 -0.49 -12.62 -22.40
CA GLY A 211 -0.94 -12.08 -23.66
C GLY A 211 -2.25 -11.37 -23.44
N TRP A 212 -2.55 -10.48 -24.33
CA TRP A 212 -3.82 -9.76 -24.42
C TRP A 212 -5.05 -10.64 -24.21
N ASP A 213 -4.97 -11.94 -24.50
CA ASP A 213 -6.05 -12.91 -24.28
C ASP A 213 -6.30 -13.27 -22.81
N ALA A 214 -5.28 -13.22 -21.95
CA ALA A 214 -5.48 -13.37 -20.50
C ALA A 214 -6.26 -12.17 -19.95
N TYR A 215 -5.89 -10.95 -20.34
CA TYR A 215 -6.64 -9.75 -19.96
C TYR A 215 -8.06 -9.75 -20.50
N LYS A 216 -8.28 -10.16 -21.76
CA LYS A 216 -9.64 -10.32 -22.31
C LYS A 216 -10.48 -11.29 -21.47
N ARG A 217 -9.91 -12.41 -21.01
CA ARG A 217 -10.60 -13.36 -20.12
C ARG A 217 -10.91 -12.73 -18.76
N CYS A 218 -9.99 -11.96 -18.19
CA CYS A 218 -10.23 -11.23 -16.96
C CYS A 218 -11.38 -10.22 -17.12
N PHE A 219 -11.41 -9.43 -18.19
CA PHE A 219 -12.51 -8.49 -18.47
C PHE A 219 -13.85 -9.18 -18.72
N LYS A 220 -13.87 -10.39 -19.29
CA LYS A 220 -15.08 -11.20 -19.45
C LYS A 220 -15.60 -11.79 -18.14
N ASN A 221 -14.73 -11.96 -17.15
CA ASN A 221 -15.14 -12.44 -15.83
C ASN A 221 -15.72 -11.29 -15.00
N LYS A 222 -17.05 -11.24 -14.93
CA LYS A 222 -17.78 -10.18 -14.21
C LYS A 222 -17.34 -10.04 -12.75
N ASN A 223 -17.01 -11.14 -12.09
CA ASN A 223 -16.57 -11.11 -10.69
C ASN A 223 -15.20 -10.42 -10.52
N ILE A 224 -14.24 -10.68 -11.42
CA ILE A 224 -12.92 -10.02 -11.41
C ILE A 224 -13.09 -8.50 -11.58
N VAL A 225 -13.88 -8.09 -12.58
CA VAL A 225 -14.17 -6.68 -12.84
C VAL A 225 -14.86 -6.05 -11.63
N LEU A 226 -15.87 -6.73 -11.07
CA LEU A 226 -16.63 -6.22 -9.94
C LEU A 226 -15.77 -6.04 -8.68
N ILE A 227 -14.91 -7.00 -8.35
CA ILE A 227 -13.96 -6.88 -7.23
C ILE A 227 -13.02 -5.69 -7.44
N SER A 228 -12.54 -5.50 -8.67
CA SER A 228 -11.68 -4.36 -9.01
C SER A 228 -12.42 -3.02 -8.88
N LEU A 229 -13.70 -2.96 -9.27
CA LEU A 229 -14.54 -1.79 -9.08
C LEU A 229 -14.86 -1.51 -7.61
N VAL A 230 -15.08 -2.56 -6.80
CA VAL A 230 -15.25 -2.41 -5.34
C VAL A 230 -14.00 -1.80 -4.71
N LEU A 231 -12.81 -2.21 -5.13
CA LEU A 231 -11.58 -1.60 -4.68
C LEU A 231 -11.47 -0.14 -5.14
N MET A 232 -11.79 0.14 -6.40
CA MET A 232 -11.70 1.47 -7.01
C MET A 232 -12.61 2.48 -6.30
N VAL A 233 -13.88 2.12 -6.08
CA VAL A 233 -14.89 3.02 -5.52
C VAL A 233 -14.72 3.16 -4.01
N GLY A 234 -14.61 2.06 -3.29
CA GLY A 234 -14.34 2.06 -1.86
C GLY A 234 -12.88 2.38 -1.54
N GLY A 235 -12.06 2.78 -2.53
CA GLY A 235 -10.63 3.05 -2.42
C GLY A 235 -10.27 4.41 -1.85
N ALA A 236 -11.25 5.29 -1.69
CA ALA A 236 -11.04 6.67 -1.25
C ALA A 236 -10.21 6.81 0.04
N GLY A 237 -10.27 5.86 0.96
CA GLY A 237 -9.53 5.89 2.22
C GLY A 237 -8.28 5.00 2.28
N LEU A 238 -7.89 4.33 1.18
CA LEU A 238 -6.74 3.43 1.20
C LEU A 238 -5.42 4.15 0.95
N GLY A 239 -4.52 3.94 1.92
CA GLY A 239 -3.08 4.11 1.73
C GLY A 239 -2.63 5.55 1.53
N GLN A 240 -1.64 5.70 0.71
CA GLN A 240 -0.85 6.90 0.42
C GLN A 240 -1.64 8.08 -0.19
N GLY A 241 -2.92 8.25 0.16
CA GLY A 241 -3.74 9.30 -0.37
C GLY A 241 -4.33 10.14 0.75
N ILE A 242 -5.53 9.81 1.13
CA ILE A 242 -6.35 10.68 1.97
C ILE A 242 -5.91 10.66 3.42
N ASN A 243 -5.67 9.47 4.00
CA ASN A 243 -5.32 9.36 5.42
C ASN A 243 -3.99 10.05 5.72
N GLU A 244 -2.96 9.78 4.91
CA GLU A 244 -1.63 10.36 5.09
C GLU A 244 -1.62 11.87 4.79
N THR A 245 -2.52 12.34 3.91
CA THR A 245 -2.50 13.73 3.47
C THR A 245 -3.33 14.66 4.36
N TYR A 246 -4.48 14.19 4.87
CA TYR A 246 -5.48 15.11 5.44
C TYR A 246 -5.77 14.91 6.93
N ILE A 247 -5.53 13.73 7.51
CA ILE A 247 -5.90 13.45 8.91
C ILE A 247 -5.02 14.24 9.89
N VAL A 248 -3.69 14.25 9.72
CA VAL A 248 -2.80 15.00 10.61
C VAL A 248 -3.01 16.50 10.48
N PRO A 249 -3.11 17.08 9.25
CA PRO A 249 -3.50 18.48 9.11
C PRO A 249 -4.82 18.83 9.77
N HIS A 250 -5.83 17.95 9.72
CA HIS A 250 -7.09 18.15 10.43
C HIS A 250 -6.90 18.22 11.94
N PHE A 251 -6.17 17.27 12.54
CA PHE A 251 -5.90 17.29 13.98
C PHE A 251 -5.20 18.59 14.41
N MET A 252 -4.24 19.06 13.63
CA MET A 252 -3.48 20.25 13.96
C MET A 252 -4.26 21.54 13.70
N ASN A 253 -4.94 21.65 12.55
CA ASN A 253 -5.55 22.90 12.11
C ASN A 253 -6.95 23.11 12.68
N ASP A 254 -7.77 22.04 12.72
CA ASP A 254 -9.18 22.13 13.12
C ASP A 254 -9.34 21.81 14.61
N MET A 255 -8.78 20.69 15.08
CA MET A 255 -8.86 20.29 16.49
C MET A 255 -7.81 20.96 17.39
N LYS A 256 -6.88 21.78 16.81
CA LYS A 256 -5.83 22.51 17.54
C LYS A 256 -4.90 21.61 18.36
N VAL A 257 -4.69 20.40 17.92
CA VAL A 257 -3.81 19.43 18.60
C VAL A 257 -2.35 19.73 18.25
N GLU A 258 -1.47 19.63 19.24
CA GLU A 258 -0.03 19.77 19.02
C GLU A 258 0.49 18.65 18.11
N MET A 259 1.52 18.95 17.29
CA MET A 259 2.05 18.06 16.26
C MET A 259 2.45 16.67 16.81
N ALA A 260 3.13 16.61 17.94
CA ALA A 260 3.57 15.34 18.52
C ALA A 260 2.37 14.46 18.90
N TYR A 261 1.33 15.10 19.43
CA TYR A 261 0.10 14.39 19.79
C TYR A 261 -0.74 14.03 18.57
N ALA A 262 -0.78 14.86 17.54
CA ALA A 262 -1.41 14.55 16.27
C ALA A 262 -0.74 13.36 15.56
N ALA A 263 0.59 13.28 15.61
CA ALA A 263 1.35 12.12 15.11
C ALA A 263 1.06 10.85 15.90
N PHE A 264 0.93 10.95 17.23
CA PHE A 264 0.51 9.84 18.09
C PHE A 264 -0.90 9.36 17.71
N LEU A 265 -1.87 10.26 17.57
CA LEU A 265 -3.23 9.92 17.13
C LEU A 265 -3.22 9.20 15.77
N TYR A 266 -2.44 9.71 14.82
CA TYR A 266 -2.30 9.05 13.52
C TYR A 266 -1.67 7.66 13.62
N THR A 267 -0.75 7.45 14.56
CA THR A 267 -0.16 6.14 14.83
C THR A 267 -1.19 5.11 15.29
N LEU A 268 -2.25 5.51 15.99
CA LEU A 268 -3.35 4.60 16.36
C LEU A 268 -4.05 4.01 15.13
N ILE A 269 -4.20 4.79 14.06
CA ILE A 269 -4.71 4.31 12.77
C ILE A 269 -3.77 3.23 12.21
N GLN A 270 -2.47 3.45 12.28
CA GLN A 270 -1.48 2.48 11.79
C GLN A 270 -1.47 1.19 12.62
N VAL A 271 -1.66 1.28 13.94
CA VAL A 271 -1.85 0.10 14.81
C VAL A 271 -3.08 -0.69 14.39
N GLY A 272 -4.22 -0.03 14.19
CA GLY A 272 -5.42 -0.66 13.64
C GLY A 272 -5.15 -1.30 12.28
N GLY A 273 -4.45 -0.57 11.40
CA GLY A 273 -4.07 -1.03 10.05
C GLY A 273 -3.13 -2.22 10.03
N LEU A 274 -2.32 -2.42 11.05
CA LEU A 274 -1.46 -3.61 11.20
C LEU A 274 -2.27 -4.83 11.66
N LEU A 275 -3.15 -4.66 12.62
CA LEU A 275 -3.89 -5.76 13.25
C LEU A 275 -5.15 -6.16 12.47
N GLY A 276 -5.80 -5.20 11.86
CA GLY A 276 -7.07 -5.39 11.16
C GLY A 276 -7.01 -6.44 10.05
N PRO A 277 -6.10 -6.35 9.08
CA PRO A 277 -6.00 -7.34 7.98
C PRO A 277 -5.83 -8.78 8.48
N MET A 278 -5.12 -8.97 9.59
CA MET A 278 -4.94 -10.30 10.19
C MET A 278 -6.26 -10.82 10.78
N ALA A 279 -6.97 -9.98 11.56
CA ALA A 279 -8.24 -10.34 12.17
C ALA A 279 -9.32 -10.58 11.11
N TRP A 280 -9.48 -9.66 10.15
CA TRP A 280 -10.47 -9.78 9.09
C TRP A 280 -10.17 -10.93 8.12
N GLY A 281 -8.89 -11.21 7.83
CA GLY A 281 -8.47 -12.37 7.05
C GLY A 281 -8.90 -13.67 7.73
N TRP A 282 -8.63 -13.80 9.03
CA TRP A 282 -9.04 -14.96 9.82
C TRP A 282 -10.57 -15.13 9.89
N ILE A 283 -11.34 -14.03 10.06
CA ILE A 283 -12.80 -14.04 10.01
C ILE A 283 -13.27 -14.51 8.62
N SER A 284 -12.66 -13.96 7.56
CA SER A 284 -12.98 -14.29 6.17
C SER A 284 -12.75 -15.75 5.81
N ASP A 285 -11.75 -16.40 6.41
CA ASP A 285 -11.47 -17.82 6.17
C ASP A 285 -12.51 -18.74 6.84
N ARG A 286 -13.13 -18.29 7.94
CA ARG A 286 -14.14 -19.05 8.71
C ARG A 286 -15.58 -18.80 8.27
N PHE A 287 -15.86 -17.59 7.79
CA PHE A 287 -17.18 -17.17 7.34
C PHE A 287 -17.23 -17.01 5.82
N HIS A 288 -18.37 -16.57 5.28
CA HIS A 288 -18.51 -16.24 3.87
C HIS A 288 -17.67 -15.01 3.50
N ARG A 289 -16.73 -15.14 2.58
CA ARG A 289 -15.81 -14.06 2.17
C ARG A 289 -16.53 -12.79 1.73
N THR A 290 -17.59 -12.94 0.92
CA THR A 290 -18.37 -11.79 0.42
C THR A 290 -19.09 -11.08 1.56
N ARG A 291 -19.71 -11.80 2.49
CA ARG A 291 -20.37 -11.21 3.67
C ARG A 291 -19.37 -10.53 4.60
N THR A 292 -18.20 -11.12 4.77
CA THR A 292 -17.12 -10.54 5.58
C THR A 292 -16.63 -9.22 4.94
N LEU A 293 -16.47 -9.18 3.62
CA LEU A 293 -16.12 -7.94 2.92
C LEU A 293 -17.23 -6.89 3.02
N GLN A 294 -18.51 -7.27 2.88
CA GLN A 294 -19.64 -6.35 3.07
C GLN A 294 -19.67 -5.77 4.50
N ALA A 295 -19.46 -6.60 5.52
CA ALA A 295 -19.37 -6.14 6.91
C ALA A 295 -18.17 -5.19 7.12
N SER A 296 -17.02 -5.49 6.55
CA SER A 296 -15.83 -4.61 6.59
C SER A 296 -16.08 -3.27 5.92
N LEU A 297 -16.76 -3.24 4.77
CA LEU A 297 -17.12 -2.00 4.05
C LEU A 297 -18.15 -1.18 4.84
N LEU A 298 -19.16 -1.82 5.43
CA LEU A 298 -20.14 -1.15 6.28
C LEU A 298 -19.46 -0.52 7.49
N LEU A 299 -18.61 -1.27 8.19
CA LEU A 299 -17.89 -0.75 9.33
C LEU A 299 -16.87 0.34 8.93
N SER A 300 -16.28 0.25 7.74
CA SER A 300 -15.45 1.32 7.19
C SER A 300 -16.25 2.60 6.96
N ALA A 301 -17.46 2.50 6.41
CA ALA A 301 -18.37 3.64 6.25
C ALA A 301 -18.73 4.25 7.61
N LEU A 302 -19.18 3.43 8.56
CA LEU A 302 -19.61 3.89 9.88
C LEU A 302 -18.46 4.50 10.69
N SER A 303 -17.26 3.88 10.67
CA SER A 303 -16.10 4.43 11.39
C SER A 303 -15.58 5.72 10.75
N THR A 304 -15.66 5.83 9.42
CA THR A 304 -15.29 7.06 8.70
C THR A 304 -16.27 8.18 8.98
N LEU A 305 -17.57 7.88 8.99
CA LEU A 305 -18.60 8.84 9.39
C LEU A 305 -18.43 9.24 10.85
N TRP A 306 -18.16 8.29 11.73
CA TRP A 306 -17.88 8.58 13.15
C TRP A 306 -16.64 9.46 13.31
N LEU A 307 -15.57 9.23 12.54
CA LEU A 307 -14.37 10.08 12.54
C LEU A 307 -14.72 11.51 12.08
N SER A 308 -15.59 11.66 11.08
CA SER A 308 -15.99 12.98 10.57
C SER A 308 -16.76 13.85 11.58
N LEU A 309 -17.34 13.21 12.59
CA LEU A 309 -18.11 13.88 13.66
C LEU A 309 -17.29 14.19 14.91
N GLN A 310 -16.00 13.80 14.93
CA GLN A 310 -15.12 14.10 16.07
C GLN A 310 -14.50 15.48 15.89
N ASP A 311 -14.69 16.35 16.89
CA ASP A 311 -14.20 17.74 16.90
C ASP A 311 -13.20 18.02 18.03
N HIS A 312 -13.02 17.05 18.95
CA HIS A 312 -12.09 17.16 20.06
C HIS A 312 -11.47 15.80 20.42
N VAL A 313 -10.39 15.83 21.18
CA VAL A 313 -9.71 14.63 21.66
C VAL A 313 -10.52 13.99 22.80
N SER A 314 -10.90 12.75 22.61
CA SER A 314 -11.73 11.98 23.56
C SER A 314 -11.38 10.48 23.50
N ILE A 315 -11.82 9.71 24.47
CA ILE A 315 -11.73 8.24 24.44
C ILE A 315 -12.45 7.68 23.21
N SER A 316 -13.55 8.31 22.81
CA SER A 316 -14.30 8.01 21.59
C SER A 316 -13.40 8.12 20.32
N LEU A 317 -12.60 9.20 20.22
CA LEU A 317 -11.66 9.36 19.13
C LEU A 317 -10.61 8.25 19.11
N PHE A 318 -10.00 7.91 20.24
CA PHE A 318 -9.00 6.85 20.32
C PHE A 318 -9.55 5.50 19.83
N ALA A 319 -10.72 5.11 20.35
CA ALA A 319 -11.38 3.88 19.94
C ALA A 319 -11.69 3.88 18.44
N ASN A 320 -12.19 5.02 17.93
CA ASN A 320 -12.49 5.15 16.52
C ASN A 320 -11.26 5.08 15.63
N LEU A 321 -10.13 5.72 15.97
CA LEU A 321 -8.91 5.71 15.14
C LEU A 321 -8.37 4.28 14.97
N ILE A 322 -8.36 3.48 16.03
CA ILE A 322 -7.95 2.06 15.99
C ILE A 322 -8.92 1.27 15.11
N LEU A 323 -10.23 1.42 15.32
CA LEU A 323 -11.27 0.74 14.55
C LEU A 323 -11.18 1.14 13.06
N TYR A 324 -11.10 2.44 12.78
CA TYR A 324 -10.97 2.99 11.44
C TYR A 324 -9.77 2.38 10.71
N GLY A 325 -8.59 2.39 11.33
CA GLY A 325 -7.41 1.75 10.79
C GLY A 325 -7.65 0.27 10.50
N ALA A 326 -8.26 -0.46 11.44
CA ALA A 326 -8.49 -1.89 11.32
C ALA A 326 -9.45 -2.27 10.19
N VAL A 327 -10.51 -1.50 9.95
CA VAL A 327 -11.51 -1.84 8.94
C VAL A 327 -11.13 -1.32 7.55
N VAL A 328 -10.62 -0.09 7.46
CA VAL A 328 -10.32 0.55 6.18
C VAL A 328 -9.17 -0.14 5.45
N THR A 329 -8.11 -0.55 6.16
CA THR A 329 -6.96 -1.23 5.54
C THR A 329 -7.26 -2.68 5.16
N SER A 330 -8.16 -3.36 5.87
CA SER A 330 -8.47 -4.78 5.66
C SER A 330 -9.16 -5.08 4.34
N ARG A 331 -9.81 -4.10 3.74
CA ARG A 331 -10.52 -4.25 2.47
C ARG A 331 -9.64 -4.80 1.36
N GLN A 332 -8.38 -4.32 1.24
CA GLN A 332 -7.46 -4.80 0.22
C GLN A 332 -7.18 -6.30 0.39
N THR A 333 -6.92 -6.76 1.61
CA THR A 333 -6.70 -8.17 1.91
C THR A 333 -7.93 -9.02 1.57
N LEU A 334 -9.12 -8.55 1.91
CA LEU A 334 -10.38 -9.27 1.65
C LEU A 334 -10.72 -9.34 0.16
N THR A 335 -10.52 -8.24 -0.59
CA THR A 335 -10.75 -8.23 -2.04
C THR A 335 -9.72 -9.08 -2.79
N GLN A 336 -8.46 -9.12 -2.35
CA GLN A 336 -7.44 -10.02 -2.90
C GLN A 336 -7.79 -11.49 -2.65
N ALA A 337 -8.27 -11.82 -1.45
CA ALA A 337 -8.71 -13.18 -1.15
C ALA A 337 -9.88 -13.62 -2.04
N LEU A 338 -10.88 -12.74 -2.25
CA LEU A 338 -11.96 -13.00 -3.20
C LEU A 338 -11.47 -13.14 -4.64
N LEU A 339 -10.49 -12.32 -5.05
CA LEU A 339 -9.90 -12.40 -6.39
C LEU A 339 -9.27 -13.77 -6.64
N THR A 340 -8.57 -14.32 -5.64
CA THR A 340 -7.96 -15.67 -5.77
C THR A 340 -8.99 -16.78 -5.85
N ASP A 341 -10.19 -16.59 -5.29
CA ASP A 341 -11.27 -17.57 -5.36
C ASP A 341 -11.99 -17.59 -6.73
N VAL A 342 -11.97 -16.46 -7.46
CA VAL A 342 -12.70 -16.31 -8.74
C VAL A 342 -11.82 -16.35 -9.98
N ALA A 343 -10.52 -16.16 -9.83
CA ALA A 343 -9.57 -16.20 -10.94
C ALA A 343 -9.02 -17.62 -11.11
N ASP A 344 -9.06 -18.13 -12.35
CA ASP A 344 -8.38 -19.37 -12.69
C ASP A 344 -6.85 -19.21 -12.53
N GLU A 345 -6.16 -20.28 -12.13
CA GLU A 345 -4.71 -20.26 -11.90
C GLU A 345 -3.90 -19.75 -13.12
N ASN A 346 -4.38 -20.05 -14.32
CA ASN A 346 -3.71 -19.67 -15.57
C ASN A 346 -3.87 -18.20 -15.98
N ILE A 347 -4.76 -17.45 -15.32
CA ILE A 347 -4.97 -16.00 -15.54
C ILE A 347 -4.75 -15.19 -14.26
N LEU A 348 -4.29 -15.82 -13.17
CA LEU A 348 -4.21 -15.19 -11.85
C LEU A 348 -3.31 -13.94 -11.86
N ASP A 349 -2.15 -14.00 -12.53
CA ASP A 349 -1.23 -12.87 -12.63
C ASP A 349 -1.87 -11.69 -13.40
N ALA A 350 -2.58 -11.99 -14.49
CA ALA A 350 -3.32 -10.98 -15.26
C ALA A 350 -4.48 -10.40 -14.45
N ALA A 351 -5.16 -11.24 -13.66
CA ALA A 351 -6.25 -10.81 -12.78
C ALA A 351 -5.75 -9.86 -11.67
N PHE A 352 -4.63 -10.16 -11.03
CA PHE A 352 -4.01 -9.26 -10.07
C PHE A 352 -3.54 -7.96 -10.71
N SER A 353 -2.92 -8.01 -11.89
CA SER A 353 -2.49 -6.81 -12.62
C SER A 353 -3.68 -5.92 -12.97
N LEU A 354 -4.77 -6.50 -13.48
CA LEU A 354 -5.99 -5.77 -13.79
C LEU A 354 -6.65 -5.18 -12.54
N TYR A 355 -6.72 -5.97 -11.46
CA TYR A 355 -7.26 -5.59 -10.17
C TYR A 355 -6.53 -4.37 -9.59
N TYR A 356 -5.19 -4.38 -9.60
CA TYR A 356 -4.42 -3.23 -9.13
C TYR A 356 -4.55 -2.02 -10.06
N CYS A 357 -4.52 -2.23 -11.37
CA CYS A 357 -4.67 -1.15 -12.34
C CYS A 357 -6.02 -0.43 -12.17
N ILE A 358 -7.12 -1.17 -12.21
CA ILE A 358 -8.47 -0.60 -12.03
C ILE A 358 -8.65 -0.05 -10.62
N GLY A 359 -8.24 -0.80 -9.60
CA GLY A 359 -8.47 -0.46 -8.20
C GLY A 359 -7.78 0.82 -7.76
N PHE A 360 -6.58 1.07 -8.28
CA PHE A 360 -5.77 2.22 -7.84
C PHE A 360 -5.75 3.40 -8.83
N ILE A 361 -6.26 3.24 -10.06
CA ILE A 361 -6.26 4.33 -11.05
C ILE A 361 -7.04 5.56 -10.58
N MET A 362 -8.07 5.37 -9.78
CA MET A 362 -8.89 6.46 -9.23
C MET A 362 -8.36 7.06 -7.93
N SER A 363 -7.35 6.45 -7.29
CA SER A 363 -6.79 6.95 -6.03
C SER A 363 -6.31 8.41 -6.11
N PRO A 364 -5.60 8.84 -7.16
CA PRO A 364 -5.20 10.24 -7.33
C PRO A 364 -6.40 11.20 -7.44
N PHE A 365 -7.45 10.77 -8.14
CA PHE A 365 -8.68 11.58 -8.29
C PHE A 365 -9.42 11.73 -6.95
N TRP A 366 -9.49 10.65 -6.15
CA TRP A 366 -10.03 10.71 -4.80
C TRP A 366 -9.24 11.67 -3.91
N THR A 367 -7.91 11.67 -4.02
CA THR A 367 -7.04 12.58 -3.25
C THR A 367 -7.24 14.03 -3.66
N LEU A 368 -7.38 14.32 -4.96
CA LEU A 368 -7.68 15.65 -5.47
C LEU A 368 -9.08 16.12 -5.04
N LEU A 369 -10.09 15.26 -5.17
CA LEU A 369 -11.45 15.54 -4.73
C LEU A 369 -11.49 15.85 -3.23
N ALA A 370 -10.80 15.06 -2.42
CA ALA A 370 -10.71 15.31 -0.99
C ALA A 370 -10.04 16.64 -0.68
N GLY A 371 -8.96 17.02 -1.38
CA GLY A 371 -8.31 18.32 -1.22
C GLY A 371 -9.22 19.50 -1.56
N TRP A 372 -10.01 19.35 -2.61
CA TRP A 372 -11.01 20.35 -2.97
C TRP A 372 -12.13 20.46 -1.93
N LEU A 373 -12.69 19.34 -1.49
CA LEU A 373 -13.72 19.30 -0.44
C LEU A 373 -13.20 19.84 0.89
N MET A 374 -11.96 19.48 1.28
CA MET A 374 -11.31 20.02 2.49
C MET A 374 -11.21 21.54 2.46
N SER A 375 -10.88 22.12 1.31
CA SER A 375 -10.72 23.57 1.16
C SER A 375 -12.04 24.35 1.08
N THR A 376 -13.11 23.71 0.58
CA THR A 376 -14.41 24.37 0.34
C THR A 376 -15.45 24.07 1.41
N SER A 377 -15.45 22.88 1.97
CA SER A 377 -16.54 22.33 2.80
C SER A 377 -16.04 21.71 4.11
N GLY A 378 -14.72 21.64 4.32
CA GLY A 378 -14.08 21.17 5.53
C GLY A 378 -14.02 19.65 5.68
N PHE A 379 -13.48 19.21 6.81
CA PHE A 379 -13.18 17.81 7.13
C PHE A 379 -14.45 16.94 7.19
N GLN A 380 -15.47 17.41 7.90
CA GLN A 380 -16.72 16.66 8.11
C GLN A 380 -17.37 16.27 6.78
N THR A 381 -17.53 17.21 5.86
CA THR A 381 -18.11 16.94 4.54
C THR A 381 -17.24 15.99 3.73
N THR A 382 -15.92 16.21 3.74
CA THR A 382 -14.96 15.38 3.01
C THR A 382 -15.04 13.92 3.46
N PHE A 383 -14.97 13.66 4.77
CA PHE A 383 -15.00 12.31 5.30
C PHE A 383 -16.39 11.66 5.23
N SER A 384 -17.46 12.46 5.24
CA SER A 384 -18.82 11.96 4.95
C SER A 384 -18.94 11.46 3.51
N VAL A 385 -18.38 12.18 2.53
CA VAL A 385 -18.34 11.73 1.12
C VAL A 385 -17.50 10.47 0.98
N ILE A 386 -16.36 10.37 1.66
CA ILE A 386 -15.53 9.16 1.69
C ILE A 386 -16.33 7.99 2.29
N SER A 387 -17.08 8.22 3.38
CA SER A 387 -17.95 7.21 3.98
C SER A 387 -18.97 6.66 2.97
N CYS A 388 -19.61 7.52 2.18
CA CYS A 388 -20.52 7.10 1.13
C CYS A 388 -19.85 6.23 0.06
N SER A 389 -18.56 6.43 -0.22
CA SER A 389 -17.83 5.61 -1.19
C SER A 389 -17.74 4.14 -0.76
N TYR A 390 -17.60 3.86 0.53
CA TYR A 390 -17.62 2.49 1.05
C TYR A 390 -18.99 1.82 0.91
N LEU A 391 -20.07 2.58 1.16
CA LEU A 391 -21.44 2.08 0.95
C LEU A 391 -21.69 1.78 -0.53
N LEU A 392 -21.19 2.61 -1.44
CA LEU A 392 -21.26 2.31 -2.88
C LEU A 392 -20.46 1.05 -3.24
N GLY A 393 -19.27 0.86 -2.66
CA GLY A 393 -18.50 -0.38 -2.79
C GLY A 393 -19.26 -1.60 -2.25
N MET A 394 -19.97 -1.46 -1.14
CA MET A 394 -20.80 -2.53 -0.55
C MET A 394 -21.99 -2.87 -1.46
N THR A 395 -22.67 -1.88 -2.05
CA THR A 395 -23.81 -2.13 -2.95
C THR A 395 -23.38 -2.84 -4.23
N LEU A 396 -22.19 -2.58 -4.74
CA LEU A 396 -21.66 -3.31 -5.90
C LEU A 396 -21.54 -4.81 -5.63
N LEU A 397 -21.26 -5.22 -4.39
CA LEU A 397 -21.17 -6.64 -4.03
C LEU A 397 -22.50 -7.40 -4.06
N VAL A 398 -23.64 -6.73 -4.15
CA VAL A 398 -24.95 -7.39 -4.36
C VAL A 398 -24.97 -8.12 -5.70
N PHE A 399 -24.23 -7.62 -6.68
CA PHE A 399 -24.11 -8.23 -8.01
C PHE A 399 -23.02 -9.33 -8.07
N PHE A 400 -22.27 -9.52 -7.00
CA PHE A 400 -21.23 -10.54 -6.91
C PHE A 400 -21.83 -11.92 -6.71
N ARG A 401 -21.46 -12.86 -7.56
CA ARG A 401 -21.86 -14.27 -7.43
C ARG A 401 -20.70 -15.06 -6.85
N GLU A 402 -20.84 -15.47 -5.61
CA GLU A 402 -19.83 -16.29 -4.95
C GLU A 402 -19.65 -17.61 -5.70
N PRO A 403 -18.43 -17.96 -6.14
CA PRO A 403 -18.21 -19.27 -6.75
C PRO A 403 -18.53 -20.36 -5.72
N MET A 404 -19.27 -21.41 -6.15
CA MET A 404 -19.47 -22.57 -5.28
C MET A 404 -18.08 -23.08 -4.86
N LYS A 405 -17.81 -23.13 -3.55
CA LYS A 405 -16.60 -23.74 -3.02
C LYS A 405 -16.50 -25.13 -3.65
N LYS A 406 -15.46 -25.37 -4.45
CA LYS A 406 -15.05 -26.73 -4.76
C LYS A 406 -14.66 -27.33 -3.40
N LEU A 407 -15.55 -28.11 -2.81
CA LEU A 407 -15.24 -28.94 -1.65
C LEU A 407 -14.02 -29.78 -2.07
N GLY A 408 -12.86 -29.44 -1.52
CA GLY A 408 -11.69 -30.30 -1.67
C GLY A 408 -12.07 -31.70 -1.16
N PRO A 409 -11.46 -32.77 -1.69
CA PRO A 409 -11.76 -34.11 -1.23
C PRO A 409 -11.65 -34.14 0.30
N LEU A 410 -12.74 -34.54 0.95
CA LEU A 410 -12.77 -34.81 2.39
C LEU A 410 -11.51 -35.60 2.72
N ARG A 411 -10.64 -35.06 3.58
CA ARG A 411 -9.52 -35.87 4.10
C ARG A 411 -10.15 -37.14 4.65
N ALA A 412 -9.89 -38.24 3.97
CA ALA A 412 -10.22 -39.55 4.50
C ALA A 412 -9.60 -39.63 5.89
N GLU A 413 -10.43 -39.79 6.91
CA GLU A 413 -9.95 -40.13 8.24
C GLU A 413 -9.04 -41.38 8.13
N PRO A 414 -7.87 -41.38 8.78
CA PRO A 414 -7.06 -42.59 8.82
C PRO A 414 -7.89 -43.65 9.51
N ALA A 415 -8.18 -44.74 8.79
CA ALA A 415 -8.78 -45.94 9.36
C ALA A 415 -7.91 -46.39 10.53
N HIS A 416 -8.45 -46.32 11.73
CA HIS A 416 -7.86 -46.97 12.90
C HIS A 416 -7.94 -48.48 12.68
N SER A 417 -6.79 -49.08 12.47
CA SER A 417 -6.56 -50.51 12.60
C SER A 417 -5.60 -50.77 13.75
#